data_d2a7b57f6903d0e6d81e8a9d5024cd86
#
_entry.id   d2a7b57f6903d0e6d81e8a9d5024cd86
#
_cell.length_a   1.000
_cell.length_b   1.000
_cell.length_c   1.000
_cell.angle_alpha   90.00
_cell.angle_beta   90.00
_cell.angle_gamma   90.00
#
_symmetry.space_group_name_H-M   'P 1'
#
loop_
_entity.id
_entity.type
_entity.pdbx_description
1 polymer ?
#
loop_
_entity_poly.entity_id
_entity_poly.type
_entity_poly.pdbx_seq_one_letter_code
_entity_poly.pdbx_strand_id
1 'polypeptide(L)'
;EKMGLPNALEKARAQAGGDRPLGRPDFARALVAEGVVADWAGAFKRYLGSGKKGDVKAHWPEISEAVGWVVASGGVAVLAHPLRYGLTRRKRGLLMDTFMEAGGQGVELVSGQQNPDATRDLARQLVERELYASLGSDFHFPGSYAAPGSMSSVPRTAAPPIWQHPRLAHLRDAPSGMLGAKPLNQLS
;
A
#
# COMPACT_ATOMS: atom_id res chain seq x y z
N GLU A 1 13.65 -14.62 20.51
CA GLU A 1 14.57 -15.79 20.64
C GLU A 1 14.83 -16.47 19.29
N LYS A 2 13.79 -16.84 18.48
CA LYS A 2 13.96 -17.55 17.18
C LYS A 2 14.81 -16.82 16.14
N MET A 3 15.00 -15.51 16.29
CA MET A 3 15.77 -14.65 15.35
C MET A 3 17.18 -14.31 15.84
N GLY A 4 17.62 -14.88 16.96
CA GLY A 4 18.92 -14.52 17.58
C GLY A 4 18.90 -13.13 18.23
N LEU A 5 17.74 -12.57 18.52
CA LEU A 5 17.55 -11.31 19.20
C LEU A 5 16.85 -11.56 20.55
N PRO A 6 17.59 -11.68 21.66
CA PRO A 6 16.97 -11.78 22.98
C PRO A 6 16.24 -10.46 23.31
N ASN A 7 15.12 -10.57 24.02
CA ASN A 7 14.25 -9.44 24.40
C ASN A 7 13.81 -8.58 23.19
N ALA A 8 13.52 -9.25 22.04
CA ALA A 8 13.20 -8.59 20.78
C ALA A 8 12.03 -7.59 20.89
N LEU A 9 11.04 -7.91 21.74
CA LEU A 9 9.88 -7.03 21.95
C LEU A 9 10.29 -5.70 22.63
N GLU A 10 11.06 -5.76 23.69
CA GLU A 10 11.55 -4.57 24.41
C GLU A 10 12.44 -3.71 23.53
N LYS A 11 13.36 -4.36 22.79
CA LYS A 11 14.25 -3.67 21.85
C LYS A 11 13.47 -3.02 20.71
N ALA A 12 12.44 -3.67 20.18
CA ALA A 12 11.58 -3.08 19.17
C ALA A 12 10.75 -1.90 19.73
N ARG A 13 10.27 -1.99 20.97
CA ARG A 13 9.61 -0.87 21.67
C ARG A 13 10.53 0.34 21.84
N ALA A 14 11.78 0.10 22.23
CA ALA A 14 12.78 1.17 22.34
C ALA A 14 13.02 1.90 20.99
N GLN A 15 12.87 1.18 19.85
CA GLN A 15 13.00 1.75 18.51
C GLN A 15 11.72 2.42 18.00
N ALA A 16 10.57 2.15 18.61
CA ALA A 16 9.27 2.58 18.07
C ALA A 16 8.96 4.06 18.28
N GLY A 17 9.56 4.71 19.28
CA GLY A 17 9.34 6.13 19.57
C GLY A 17 7.89 6.42 19.98
N GLY A 18 7.45 5.88 21.13
CA GLY A 18 6.12 6.12 21.68
C GLY A 18 5.30 4.84 21.91
N ASP A 19 4.10 5.01 22.48
CA ASP A 19 3.20 3.93 22.85
C ASP A 19 2.22 3.59 21.70
N ARG A 20 2.77 3.13 20.59
CA ARG A 20 2.00 2.68 19.44
C ARG A 20 2.17 1.18 19.22
N PRO A 21 1.24 0.51 18.52
CA PRO A 21 1.43 -0.87 18.10
C PRO A 21 2.74 -1.05 17.31
N LEU A 22 3.48 -2.11 17.62
CA LEU A 22 4.72 -2.44 16.93
C LEU A 22 4.45 -3.10 15.60
N GLY A 23 5.21 -2.69 14.57
CA GLY A 23 5.22 -3.31 13.25
C GLY A 23 6.55 -3.98 12.91
N ARG A 24 6.62 -4.72 11.80
CA ARG A 24 7.88 -5.30 11.28
C ARG A 24 9.02 -4.27 11.16
N PRO A 25 8.74 -3.00 10.79
CA PRO A 25 9.75 -1.94 10.78
C PRO A 25 10.49 -1.76 12.10
N ASP A 26 9.82 -1.87 13.23
CA ASP A 26 10.43 -1.67 14.54
C ASP A 26 11.39 -2.82 14.89
N PHE A 27 10.99 -4.04 14.56
CA PHE A 27 11.86 -5.21 14.68
C PHE A 27 13.05 -5.16 13.72
N ALA A 28 12.88 -4.63 12.49
CA ALA A 28 13.98 -4.45 11.55
C ALA A 28 15.02 -3.46 12.12
N ARG A 29 14.58 -2.33 12.68
CA ARG A 29 15.46 -1.37 13.35
C ARG A 29 16.21 -1.99 14.52
N ALA A 30 15.51 -2.76 15.35
CA ALA A 30 16.14 -3.45 16.46
C ALA A 30 17.21 -4.48 16.00
N LEU A 31 16.94 -5.25 14.94
CA LEU A 31 17.91 -6.19 14.35
C LEU A 31 19.17 -5.49 13.81
N VAL A 32 19.00 -4.33 13.19
CA VAL A 32 20.14 -3.52 12.69
C VAL A 32 20.90 -2.90 13.86
N ALA A 33 20.22 -2.29 14.83
CA ALA A 33 20.84 -1.65 15.98
C ALA A 33 21.68 -2.63 16.84
N GLU A 34 21.25 -3.88 16.91
CA GLU A 34 21.94 -4.97 17.63
C GLU A 34 22.99 -5.71 16.76
N GLY A 35 23.24 -5.25 15.53
CA GLY A 35 24.24 -5.84 14.64
C GLY A 35 23.90 -7.26 14.15
N VAL A 36 22.66 -7.73 14.34
CA VAL A 36 22.21 -9.05 13.87
C VAL A 36 22.16 -9.10 12.34
N VAL A 37 21.90 -7.96 11.72
CA VAL A 37 21.95 -7.73 10.27
C VAL A 37 22.61 -6.40 9.99
N ALA A 38 23.23 -6.27 8.81
CA ALA A 38 23.93 -5.06 8.41
C ALA A 38 22.97 -3.90 8.06
N ASP A 39 21.79 -4.23 7.53
CA ASP A 39 20.86 -3.25 7.00
C ASP A 39 19.40 -3.73 7.05
N TRP A 40 18.52 -2.83 6.72
CA TRP A 40 17.08 -3.04 6.65
C TRP A 40 16.68 -4.16 5.66
N ALA A 41 17.27 -4.17 4.48
CA ALA A 41 16.99 -5.18 3.46
C ALA A 41 17.36 -6.58 3.96
N GLY A 42 18.50 -6.70 4.65
CA GLY A 42 18.94 -7.92 5.33
C GLY A 42 17.97 -8.40 6.40
N ALA A 43 17.37 -7.47 7.18
CA ALA A 43 16.39 -7.83 8.19
C ALA A 43 15.14 -8.49 7.56
N PHE A 44 14.61 -7.92 6.50
CA PHE A 44 13.46 -8.49 5.80
C PHE A 44 13.81 -9.77 5.05
N LYS A 45 14.95 -9.79 4.33
CA LYS A 45 15.38 -10.96 3.55
C LYS A 45 15.61 -12.18 4.44
N ARG A 46 16.19 -12.01 5.63
CA ARG A 46 16.59 -13.11 6.51
C ARG A 46 15.55 -13.49 7.56
N TYR A 47 14.81 -12.52 8.10
CA TYR A 47 14.00 -12.73 9.30
C TYR A 47 12.53 -12.33 9.19
N LEU A 48 12.20 -11.16 8.59
CA LEU A 48 10.88 -10.53 8.70
C LEU A 48 10.01 -10.63 7.45
N GLY A 49 10.58 -11.06 6.33
CA GLY A 49 9.83 -11.26 5.09
C GLY A 49 8.87 -12.45 5.16
N SER A 50 7.97 -12.55 4.20
CA SER A 50 6.99 -13.64 4.11
C SER A 50 7.67 -15.01 4.13
N GLY A 51 7.16 -15.93 4.96
CA GLY A 51 7.71 -17.26 5.17
C GLY A 51 9.02 -17.33 5.95
N LYS A 52 9.51 -16.24 6.53
CA LYS A 52 10.72 -16.20 7.36
C LYS A 52 10.41 -16.49 8.84
N LYS A 53 11.47 -16.70 9.64
CA LYS A 53 11.33 -17.06 11.07
C LYS A 53 10.55 -16.05 11.92
N GLY A 54 10.58 -14.78 11.55
CA GLY A 54 9.86 -13.69 12.20
C GLY A 54 8.51 -13.38 11.55
N ASP A 55 8.13 -14.14 10.53
CA ASP A 55 6.80 -14.03 9.93
C ASP A 55 5.79 -14.75 10.81
N VAL A 56 5.02 -13.97 11.54
CA VAL A 56 3.88 -14.46 12.30
C VAL A 56 2.71 -14.62 11.34
N LYS A 57 2.18 -15.81 11.20
CA LYS A 57 0.93 -16.01 10.46
C LYS A 57 -0.17 -15.21 11.15
N ALA A 58 -0.42 -14.01 10.66
CA ALA A 58 -1.55 -13.23 11.07
C ALA A 58 -2.82 -13.83 10.44
N HIS A 59 -3.90 -13.94 11.19
CA HIS A 59 -5.22 -14.11 10.61
C HIS A 59 -5.60 -12.79 9.95
N TRP A 60 -5.35 -12.71 8.65
CA TRP A 60 -5.86 -11.61 7.86
C TRP A 60 -7.35 -11.82 7.62
N PRO A 61 -8.19 -10.78 7.73
CA PRO A 61 -9.59 -10.89 7.38
C PRO A 61 -9.75 -11.24 5.90
N GLU A 62 -10.85 -11.89 5.58
CA GLU A 62 -11.24 -12.10 4.18
C GLU A 62 -11.49 -10.74 3.49
N ILE A 63 -11.36 -10.72 2.16
CA ILE A 63 -11.55 -9.49 1.37
C ILE A 63 -12.92 -8.85 1.66
N SER A 64 -13.97 -9.66 1.73
CA SER A 64 -15.32 -9.22 2.03
C SER A 64 -15.44 -8.52 3.38
N GLU A 65 -14.77 -9.06 4.40
CA GLU A 65 -14.77 -8.49 5.75
C GLU A 65 -13.99 -7.17 5.79
N ALA A 66 -12.77 -7.15 5.24
CA ALA A 66 -11.94 -5.96 5.22
C ALA A 66 -12.58 -4.81 4.42
N VAL A 67 -13.11 -5.10 3.25
CA VAL A 67 -13.84 -4.12 2.42
C VAL A 67 -15.11 -3.65 3.12
N GLY A 68 -15.84 -4.58 3.77
CA GLY A 68 -17.03 -4.26 4.54
C GLY A 68 -16.77 -3.25 5.65
N TRP A 69 -15.66 -3.35 6.38
CA TRP A 69 -15.28 -2.37 7.41
C TRP A 69 -15.01 -0.98 6.81
N VAL A 70 -14.31 -0.91 5.67
CA VAL A 70 -14.05 0.37 5.00
C VAL A 70 -15.36 1.02 4.53
N VAL A 71 -16.24 0.25 3.91
CA VAL A 71 -17.53 0.73 3.39
C VAL A 71 -18.46 1.17 4.53
N ALA A 72 -18.54 0.39 5.61
CA ALA A 72 -19.34 0.70 6.80
C ALA A 72 -18.87 1.99 7.50
N SER A 73 -17.56 2.28 7.43
CA SER A 73 -16.99 3.53 7.95
C SER A 73 -17.21 4.74 7.03
N GLY A 74 -17.93 4.59 5.91
CA GLY A 74 -18.16 5.66 4.93
C GLY A 74 -17.00 5.86 3.94
N GLY A 75 -15.95 5.04 4.03
CA GLY A 75 -14.77 5.10 3.17
C GLY A 75 -14.99 4.48 1.78
N VAL A 76 -13.97 4.61 0.94
CA VAL A 76 -13.86 3.95 -0.37
C VAL A 76 -12.70 2.97 -0.31
N ALA A 77 -12.98 1.68 -0.49
CA ALA A 77 -11.95 0.66 -0.51
C ALA A 77 -11.16 0.70 -1.82
N VAL A 78 -9.83 0.64 -1.71
CA VAL A 78 -8.89 0.65 -2.84
C VAL A 78 -7.96 -0.55 -2.75
N LEU A 79 -7.90 -1.37 -3.79
CA LEU A 79 -6.95 -2.48 -3.90
C LEU A 79 -5.54 -1.92 -4.18
N ALA A 80 -4.65 -2.04 -3.21
CA ALA A 80 -3.30 -1.50 -3.28
C ALA A 80 -2.39 -2.34 -4.20
N HIS A 81 -1.50 -1.69 -4.94
CA HIS A 81 -0.38 -2.24 -5.73
C HIS A 81 -0.58 -3.63 -6.37
N PRO A 82 -1.67 -3.89 -7.15
CA PRO A 82 -2.02 -5.24 -7.63
C PRO A 82 -0.98 -5.83 -8.60
N LEU A 83 -0.15 -5.03 -9.23
CA LEU A 83 0.94 -5.50 -10.09
C LEU A 83 2.10 -6.12 -9.30
N ARG A 84 2.20 -5.85 -7.99
CA ARG A 84 3.26 -6.42 -7.13
C ARG A 84 2.96 -7.82 -6.61
N TYR A 85 1.72 -8.31 -6.77
CA TYR A 85 1.34 -9.66 -6.28
C TYR A 85 1.86 -10.81 -7.13
N GLY A 86 2.53 -10.53 -8.26
CA GLY A 86 3.03 -11.58 -9.16
C GLY A 86 1.94 -12.41 -9.83
N LEU A 87 0.71 -11.89 -9.87
CA LEU A 87 -0.43 -12.58 -10.46
C LEU A 87 -0.43 -12.45 -11.99
N THR A 88 -0.86 -13.51 -12.67
CA THR A 88 -1.19 -13.43 -14.10
C THR A 88 -2.35 -12.46 -14.31
N ARG A 89 -2.51 -11.95 -15.56
CA ARG A 89 -3.63 -11.06 -15.93
C ARG A 89 -4.99 -11.64 -15.49
N ARG A 90 -5.21 -12.94 -15.75
CA ARG A 90 -6.46 -13.63 -15.38
C ARG A 90 -6.66 -13.66 -13.87
N LYS A 91 -5.64 -14.06 -13.09
CA LYS A 91 -5.75 -14.14 -11.63
C LYS A 91 -5.95 -12.76 -11.01
N ARG A 92 -5.31 -11.73 -11.56
CA ARG A 92 -5.52 -10.34 -11.12
C ARG A 92 -6.95 -9.88 -11.43
N GLY A 93 -7.49 -10.24 -12.60
CA GLY A 93 -8.91 -10.00 -12.94
C GLY A 93 -9.85 -10.62 -11.92
N LEU A 94 -9.70 -11.92 -11.61
CA LEU A 94 -10.50 -12.60 -10.60
C LEU A 94 -10.40 -11.95 -9.21
N LEU A 95 -9.20 -11.50 -8.80
CA LEU A 95 -9.03 -10.77 -7.55
C LEU A 95 -9.83 -9.46 -7.54
N MET A 96 -9.79 -8.71 -8.64
CA MET A 96 -10.57 -7.48 -8.77
C MET A 96 -12.09 -7.76 -8.77
N ASP A 97 -12.53 -8.83 -9.43
CA ASP A 97 -13.94 -9.25 -9.44
C ASP A 97 -14.42 -9.57 -8.01
N THR A 98 -13.68 -10.39 -7.26
CA THR A 98 -13.97 -10.68 -5.84
C THR A 98 -13.96 -9.42 -4.97
N PHE A 99 -13.01 -8.52 -5.23
CA PHE A 99 -12.92 -7.24 -4.50
C PHE A 99 -14.13 -6.33 -4.78
N MET A 100 -14.60 -6.28 -6.03
CA MET A 100 -15.82 -5.54 -6.41
C MET A 100 -17.07 -6.14 -5.79
N GLU A 101 -17.21 -7.47 -5.81
CA GLU A 101 -18.31 -8.20 -5.15
C GLU A 101 -18.41 -7.86 -3.66
N ALA A 102 -17.26 -7.63 -3.01
CA ALA A 102 -17.19 -7.19 -1.63
C ALA A 102 -17.55 -5.70 -1.42
N GLY A 103 -17.71 -4.92 -2.49
CA GLY A 103 -17.98 -3.47 -2.43
C GLY A 103 -16.76 -2.58 -2.65
N GLY A 104 -15.64 -3.15 -3.08
CA GLY A 104 -14.44 -2.40 -3.46
C GLY A 104 -14.66 -1.61 -4.76
N GLN A 105 -14.15 -0.39 -4.84
CA GLN A 105 -14.46 0.54 -5.93
C GLN A 105 -13.24 1.18 -6.59
N GLY A 106 -12.06 1.07 -5.97
CA GLY A 106 -10.83 1.66 -6.50
C GLY A 106 -9.68 0.66 -6.59
N VAL A 107 -8.76 0.90 -7.49
CA VAL A 107 -7.53 0.11 -7.63
C VAL A 107 -6.34 1.04 -7.84
N GLU A 108 -5.23 0.77 -7.19
CA GLU A 108 -4.01 1.53 -7.39
C GLU A 108 -3.39 1.19 -8.76
N LEU A 109 -3.60 2.10 -9.72
CA LEU A 109 -3.14 1.95 -11.09
C LEU A 109 -1.62 2.12 -11.19
N VAL A 110 -1.08 3.10 -10.46
CA VAL A 110 0.37 3.34 -10.39
C VAL A 110 0.82 3.31 -8.94
N SER A 111 1.78 2.45 -8.64
CA SER A 111 2.40 2.28 -7.33
C SER A 111 3.92 2.31 -7.47
N GLY A 112 4.51 3.49 -7.27
CA GLY A 112 5.93 3.73 -7.49
C GLY A 112 6.36 3.46 -8.93
N GLN A 113 7.57 2.95 -9.10
CA GLN A 113 8.10 2.56 -10.42
C GLN A 113 7.58 1.18 -10.82
N GLN A 114 6.99 1.08 -12.01
CA GLN A 114 6.44 -0.18 -12.51
C GLN A 114 6.52 -0.28 -14.04
N ASN A 115 6.33 -1.47 -14.57
CA ASN A 115 6.40 -1.73 -16.00
C ASN A 115 5.26 -1.01 -16.76
N PRO A 116 5.56 -0.18 -17.79
CA PRO A 116 4.55 0.60 -18.50
C PRO A 116 3.50 -0.27 -19.23
N ASP A 117 3.90 -1.45 -19.76
CA ASP A 117 2.96 -2.33 -20.47
C ASP A 117 1.98 -2.98 -19.49
N ALA A 118 2.48 -3.43 -18.34
CA ALA A 118 1.63 -3.97 -17.28
C ALA A 118 0.67 -2.89 -16.73
N THR A 119 1.13 -1.64 -16.61
CA THR A 119 0.28 -0.52 -16.18
C THR A 119 -0.81 -0.22 -17.21
N ARG A 120 -0.47 -0.23 -18.51
CA ARG A 120 -1.48 -0.06 -19.57
C ARG A 120 -2.50 -1.20 -19.60
N ASP A 121 -2.06 -2.43 -19.35
CA ASP A 121 -2.97 -3.56 -19.25
C ASP A 121 -3.91 -3.44 -18.03
N LEU A 122 -3.36 -3.04 -16.86
CA LEU A 122 -4.17 -2.78 -15.68
C LEU A 122 -5.18 -1.66 -15.92
N ALA A 123 -4.77 -0.56 -16.59
CA ALA A 123 -5.68 0.53 -16.94
C ALA A 123 -6.88 0.07 -17.77
N ARG A 124 -6.67 -0.83 -18.74
CA ARG A 124 -7.77 -1.44 -19.50
C ARG A 124 -8.69 -2.28 -18.62
N GLN A 125 -8.12 -3.08 -17.71
CA GLN A 125 -8.90 -3.88 -16.75
C GLN A 125 -9.76 -3.03 -15.82
N LEU A 126 -9.29 -1.84 -15.43
CA LEU A 126 -10.06 -0.91 -14.63
C LEU A 126 -11.25 -0.34 -15.42
N VAL A 127 -11.02 0.06 -16.67
CA VAL A 127 -12.10 0.56 -17.54
C VAL A 127 -13.17 -0.51 -17.79
N GLU A 128 -12.74 -1.75 -18.10
CA GLU A 128 -13.64 -2.90 -18.30
C GLU A 128 -14.55 -3.18 -17.09
N ARG A 129 -14.14 -2.76 -15.89
CA ARG A 129 -14.82 -2.99 -14.60
C ARG A 129 -15.41 -1.74 -13.98
N GLU A 130 -15.33 -0.61 -14.65
CA GLU A 130 -15.79 0.69 -14.12
C GLU A 130 -15.15 1.05 -12.77
N LEU A 131 -13.92 0.61 -12.53
CA LEU A 131 -13.17 0.88 -11.31
C LEU A 131 -12.45 2.23 -11.36
N TYR A 132 -12.42 2.89 -10.22
CA TYR A 132 -11.64 4.11 -10.04
C TYR A 132 -10.14 3.81 -9.94
N ALA A 133 -9.32 4.72 -10.50
CA ALA A 133 -7.86 4.64 -10.44
C ALA A 133 -7.30 5.49 -9.30
N SER A 134 -6.45 4.92 -8.45
CA SER A 134 -5.61 5.67 -7.51
C SER A 134 -4.14 5.62 -7.92
N LEU A 135 -3.34 6.51 -7.36
CA LEU A 135 -1.92 6.67 -7.68
C LEU A 135 -1.14 6.87 -6.38
N GLY A 136 0.03 6.29 -6.29
CA GLY A 136 0.92 6.45 -5.14
C GLY A 136 2.37 6.09 -5.45
N SER A 137 3.30 6.56 -4.63
CA SER A 137 4.71 6.18 -4.70
C SER A 137 5.06 4.94 -3.90
N ASP A 138 4.14 4.48 -3.05
CA ASP A 138 4.37 3.42 -2.07
C ASP A 138 5.52 3.80 -1.10
N PHE A 139 5.64 5.08 -0.77
CA PHE A 139 6.61 5.60 0.17
C PHE A 139 6.29 5.11 1.59
N HIS A 140 7.30 4.61 2.29
CA HIS A 140 7.18 4.12 3.64
C HIS A 140 8.07 4.87 4.63
N PHE A 141 9.27 5.26 4.22
CA PHE A 141 10.22 5.98 5.07
C PHE A 141 11.31 6.69 4.24
N PRO A 142 11.95 7.75 4.76
CA PRO A 142 13.06 8.42 4.10
C PRO A 142 14.23 7.43 3.84
N GLY A 143 14.80 7.48 2.64
CA GLY A 143 15.86 6.54 2.22
C GLY A 143 15.34 5.21 1.65
N SER A 144 14.02 5.00 1.58
CA SER A 144 13.45 3.89 0.79
C SER A 144 13.68 4.13 -0.70
N TYR A 145 13.54 3.07 -1.50
CA TYR A 145 13.65 3.14 -2.96
C TYR A 145 12.56 4.05 -3.61
N ALA A 146 11.47 4.33 -2.90
CA ALA A 146 10.39 5.20 -3.36
C ALA A 146 10.40 6.49 -2.53
N ALA A 147 10.73 7.61 -3.17
CA ALA A 147 10.52 8.93 -2.59
C ALA A 147 9.05 9.37 -2.76
N PRO A 148 8.52 10.27 -1.91
CA PRO A 148 7.20 10.85 -2.12
C PRO A 148 7.10 11.46 -3.53
N GLY A 149 6.04 11.10 -4.27
CA GLY A 149 5.84 11.55 -5.65
C GLY A 149 6.70 10.84 -6.71
N SER A 150 7.64 9.98 -6.33
CA SER A 150 8.43 9.19 -7.28
C SER A 150 7.62 8.00 -7.77
N MET A 151 7.04 8.12 -8.97
CA MET A 151 6.23 7.06 -9.58
C MET A 151 6.32 7.11 -11.10
N SER A 152 5.96 6.00 -11.74
CA SER A 152 5.85 5.91 -13.19
C SER A 152 4.79 6.86 -13.73
N SER A 153 4.95 7.29 -14.97
CA SER A 153 3.96 8.09 -15.69
C SER A 153 2.62 7.35 -15.76
N VAL A 154 1.53 8.08 -15.52
CA VAL A 154 0.18 7.57 -15.62
C VAL A 154 -0.16 7.34 -17.09
N PRO A 155 -0.62 6.16 -17.51
CA PRO A 155 -1.03 5.93 -18.89
C PRO A 155 -2.32 6.70 -19.18
N ARG A 156 -2.50 7.11 -20.42
CA ARG A 156 -3.80 7.65 -20.87
C ARG A 156 -4.88 6.57 -20.68
N THR A 157 -5.91 6.90 -19.91
CA THR A 157 -6.98 5.97 -19.54
C THR A 157 -8.30 6.71 -19.37
N ALA A 158 -9.42 6.00 -19.60
CA ALA A 158 -10.77 6.47 -19.28
C ALA A 158 -11.21 6.06 -17.85
N ALA A 159 -10.39 5.32 -17.09
CA ALA A 159 -10.70 5.01 -15.71
C ALA A 159 -10.74 6.31 -14.88
N PRO A 160 -11.85 6.62 -14.19
CA PRO A 160 -11.97 7.85 -13.44
C PRO A 160 -10.98 7.83 -12.24
N PRO A 161 -10.35 8.96 -11.91
CA PRO A 161 -9.48 9.02 -10.76
C PRO A 161 -10.30 8.91 -9.45
N ILE A 162 -9.75 8.23 -8.45
CA ILE A 162 -10.44 7.91 -7.19
C ILE A 162 -10.98 9.15 -6.46
N TRP A 163 -10.31 10.29 -6.56
CA TRP A 163 -10.78 11.53 -5.94
C TRP A 163 -12.06 12.11 -6.58
N GLN A 164 -12.49 11.58 -7.73
CA GLN A 164 -13.80 11.90 -8.33
C GLN A 164 -14.92 11.03 -7.76
N HIS A 165 -14.62 10.05 -6.94
CA HIS A 165 -15.64 9.20 -6.34
C HIS A 165 -16.62 10.05 -5.49
N PRO A 166 -17.96 9.84 -5.61
CA PRO A 166 -18.96 10.68 -4.94
C PRO A 166 -18.78 10.78 -3.42
N ARG A 167 -18.39 9.71 -2.76
CA ARG A 167 -18.11 9.70 -1.31
C ARG A 167 -16.93 10.60 -0.89
N LEU A 168 -16.05 10.96 -1.82
CA LEU A 168 -14.90 11.82 -1.57
C LEU A 168 -15.12 13.28 -2.00
N ALA A 169 -16.33 13.64 -2.40
CA ALA A 169 -16.67 15.00 -2.83
C ALA A 169 -16.28 16.06 -1.79
N HIS A 170 -16.54 15.79 -0.51
CA HIS A 170 -16.20 16.67 0.61
C HIS A 170 -14.70 16.99 0.72
N LEU A 171 -13.82 16.11 0.23
CA LEU A 171 -12.38 16.35 0.23
C LEU A 171 -11.94 17.29 -0.89
N ARG A 172 -12.69 17.37 -1.99
CA ARG A 172 -12.42 18.29 -3.11
C ARG A 172 -12.80 19.72 -2.77
N ASP A 173 -13.86 19.87 -1.99
CA ASP A 173 -14.46 21.16 -1.63
C ASP A 173 -13.86 21.71 -0.31
N ALA A 174 -12.96 20.96 0.33
CA ALA A 174 -12.28 21.40 1.54
C ALA A 174 -11.39 22.62 1.24
N PRO A 175 -11.45 23.69 2.06
CA PRO A 175 -10.63 24.89 1.86
C PRO A 175 -9.14 24.51 1.88
N SER A 176 -8.38 25.03 0.91
CA SER A 176 -6.96 24.70 0.65
C SER A 176 -6.01 24.81 1.87
N GLY A 177 -6.46 25.41 2.96
CA GLY A 177 -5.72 25.52 4.22
C GLY A 177 -5.76 24.28 5.13
N MET A 178 -6.73 23.36 4.94
CA MET A 178 -6.85 22.17 5.80
C MET A 178 -5.97 20.98 5.41
N LEU A 179 -5.51 20.91 4.17
CA LEU A 179 -4.74 19.79 3.66
C LEU A 179 -3.25 20.10 3.41
N GLY A 180 -2.79 21.33 3.65
CA GLY A 180 -1.38 21.71 3.48
C GLY A 180 -0.82 21.50 2.05
N ALA A 181 -1.66 21.20 1.07
CA ALA A 181 -1.26 20.90 -0.30
C ALA A 181 -1.71 22.00 -1.26
N LYS A 182 -0.82 22.46 -2.12
CA LYS A 182 -1.18 23.28 -3.27
C LYS A 182 -2.15 22.52 -4.17
N PRO A 183 -3.17 23.20 -4.75
CA PRO A 183 -4.10 22.55 -5.67
C PRO A 183 -3.35 21.95 -6.87
N LEU A 184 -3.72 20.74 -7.25
CA LEU A 184 -3.09 19.92 -8.30
C LEU A 184 -3.02 20.56 -9.70
N ASN A 185 -3.79 21.62 -9.96
CA ASN A 185 -3.79 22.36 -11.21
C ASN A 185 -2.63 23.39 -11.33
N GLN A 186 -1.72 23.47 -10.37
CA GLN A 186 -0.53 24.33 -10.40
C GLN A 186 0.80 23.55 -10.48
N LEU A 187 0.74 22.26 -10.75
CA LEU A 187 1.91 21.43 -11.06
C LEU A 187 2.03 21.28 -12.59
N SER A 188 2.46 22.34 -13.24
CA SER A 188 2.93 22.33 -14.64
C SER A 188 4.42 22.06 -14.69
#